data_d589cebff1bab26e76d44f8b5302093b
#
_entry.id   d589cebff1bab26e76d44f8b5302093b
#
_cell.length_a   1.000
_cell.length_b   1.000
_cell.length_c   1.000
_cell.angle_alpha   90.00
_cell.angle_beta   90.00
_cell.angle_gamma   90.00
#
_symmetry.space_group_name_H-M   'P 1'
#
loop_
_entity.id
_entity.type
_entity.pdbx_description
1 polymer ?
#
loop_
_entity_poly.entity_id
_entity_poly.type
_entity_poly.pdbx_seq_one_letter_code
_entity_poly.pdbx_strand_id
1 'polypeptide(L)'
;MGTKVVEGLIPLGVPQSVHAYYPAQISHYRASWVDRNSSFPDPTWPILNPDGSVKIGRKQLEDYFAPWGELRKKGIGVHCGETGCFNRTPHEVFLAWMEDVLDLLKMHDIGWALWNFRGSFGVLDSDRKDVAYEDFHGHKLDRKLLNLLQKY
;
A
#
# COMPACT_ATOMS: atom_id res chain seq x y z
N MET A 1 8.95 6.27 -2.35
CA MET A 1 8.58 5.64 -3.64
C MET A 1 7.12 5.97 -3.92
N GLY A 2 6.87 6.66 -4.97
CA GLY A 2 5.54 7.01 -5.43
C GLY A 2 5.61 7.43 -6.88
N THR A 3 4.59 7.09 -7.63
CA THR A 3 4.41 7.56 -8.98
C THR A 3 3.72 8.92 -8.97
N LYS A 4 3.92 9.69 -10.03
CA LYS A 4 3.23 10.97 -10.24
C LYS A 4 2.45 10.91 -11.53
N VAL A 5 1.36 11.66 -11.60
CA VAL A 5 0.61 11.88 -12.82
C VAL A 5 1.54 12.46 -13.90
N VAL A 6 1.50 11.88 -15.09
CA VAL A 6 2.24 12.37 -16.27
C VAL A 6 1.32 13.29 -17.06
N GLU A 7 1.47 14.60 -16.84
CA GLU A 7 0.55 15.60 -17.40
C GLU A 7 0.51 15.61 -18.92
N GLY A 8 1.65 15.36 -19.58
CA GLY A 8 1.73 15.29 -21.04
C GLY A 8 0.90 14.17 -21.68
N LEU A 9 0.46 13.18 -20.91
CA LEU A 9 -0.40 12.09 -21.37
C LEU A 9 -1.91 12.41 -21.26
N ILE A 10 -2.26 13.46 -20.47
CA ILE A 10 -3.67 13.83 -20.23
C ILE A 10 -4.39 14.19 -21.53
N PRO A 11 -3.87 15.07 -22.42
CA PRO A 11 -4.53 15.41 -23.66
C PRO A 11 -4.70 14.25 -24.64
N LEU A 12 -3.89 13.18 -24.45
CA LEU A 12 -3.92 11.98 -25.27
C LEU A 12 -4.92 10.93 -24.76
N GLY A 13 -5.53 11.13 -23.60
CA GLY A 13 -6.44 10.17 -22.97
C GLY A 13 -5.78 8.84 -22.55
N VAL A 14 -4.46 8.79 -22.45
CA VAL A 14 -3.71 7.57 -22.14
C VAL A 14 -3.92 7.18 -20.69
N PRO A 15 -4.37 5.93 -20.38
CA PRO A 15 -4.46 5.43 -19.01
C PRO A 15 -3.10 5.45 -18.30
N GLN A 16 -3.13 5.68 -16.98
CA GLN A 16 -1.91 5.77 -16.18
C GLN A 16 -1.95 4.81 -14.98
N SER A 17 -0.78 4.42 -14.49
CA SER A 17 -0.64 3.53 -13.34
C SER A 17 -0.05 4.27 -12.14
N VAL A 18 -0.67 4.10 -10.97
CA VAL A 18 -0.14 4.52 -9.68
C VAL A 18 0.44 3.32 -8.94
N HIS A 19 1.49 3.53 -8.12
CA HIS A 19 1.96 2.55 -7.16
C HIS A 19 1.71 3.07 -5.74
N ALA A 20 0.98 2.31 -4.93
CA ALA A 20 0.57 2.71 -3.60
C ALA A 20 1.56 2.22 -2.53
N TYR A 21 2.78 2.76 -2.54
CA TYR A 21 3.83 2.44 -1.56
C TYR A 21 4.18 3.60 -0.62
N TYR A 22 3.41 4.69 -0.69
CA TYR A 22 3.62 5.83 0.20
C TYR A 22 2.93 5.61 1.55
N PRO A 23 3.62 5.86 2.68
CA PRO A 23 5.04 6.20 2.79
C PRO A 23 5.94 4.94 2.77
N ALA A 24 7.15 5.05 2.19
CA ALA A 24 8.07 3.94 2.04
C ALA A 24 8.50 3.31 3.39
N GLN A 25 8.54 4.09 4.46
CA GLN A 25 8.86 3.60 5.82
C GLN A 25 7.80 2.65 6.39
N ILE A 26 6.60 2.57 5.81
CA ILE A 26 5.60 1.54 6.11
C ILE A 26 5.74 0.39 5.12
N SER A 27 5.62 0.68 3.83
CA SER A 27 5.57 -0.37 2.79
C SER A 27 6.88 -1.14 2.63
N HIS A 28 8.04 -0.52 2.93
CA HIS A 28 9.36 -1.08 2.72
C HIS A 28 10.27 -1.04 3.96
N TYR A 29 9.67 -1.07 5.16
CA TYR A 29 10.43 -1.14 6.40
C TYR A 29 11.40 -2.31 6.38
N ARG A 30 12.70 -2.04 6.61
CA ARG A 30 13.80 -3.01 6.56
C ARG A 30 13.95 -3.76 5.23
N ALA A 31 13.41 -3.23 4.15
CA ALA A 31 13.66 -3.75 2.81
C ALA A 31 15.02 -3.25 2.31
N SER A 32 16.04 -4.10 2.28
CA SER A 32 17.44 -3.70 2.05
C SER A 32 17.69 -2.97 0.73
N TRP A 33 16.83 -3.15 -0.28
CA TRP A 33 16.91 -2.45 -1.57
C TRP A 33 16.34 -1.02 -1.54
N VAL A 34 15.61 -0.65 -0.47
CA VAL A 34 15.05 0.69 -0.23
C VAL A 34 15.64 1.30 1.03
N ASP A 35 15.58 0.59 2.15
CA ASP A 35 16.09 0.98 3.47
C ASP A 35 17.47 0.35 3.72
N ARG A 36 18.44 0.74 2.87
CA ARG A 36 19.78 0.11 2.81
C ARG A 36 20.52 0.07 4.14
N ASN A 37 20.28 1.05 4.99
CA ASN A 37 20.96 1.19 6.29
C ASN A 37 20.02 0.87 7.47
N SER A 38 18.85 0.28 7.22
CA SER A 38 17.80 0.09 8.23
C SER A 38 17.53 1.37 9.04
N SER A 39 17.46 2.50 8.32
CA SER A 39 17.35 3.84 8.89
C SER A 39 15.92 4.26 9.21
N PHE A 40 14.94 3.52 8.69
CA PHE A 40 13.54 3.79 9.01
C PHE A 40 13.26 3.44 10.48
N PRO A 41 12.60 4.35 11.23
CA PRO A 41 12.18 4.05 12.60
C PRO A 41 11.16 2.92 12.62
N ASP A 42 10.97 2.30 13.78
CA ASP A 42 9.94 1.28 13.97
C ASP A 42 8.58 1.87 13.57
N PRO A 43 7.87 1.24 12.61
CA PRO A 43 6.70 1.85 12.01
C PRO A 43 5.49 1.77 12.93
N THR A 44 4.70 2.84 12.93
CA THR A 44 3.33 2.89 13.46
C THR A 44 2.40 3.40 12.38
N TRP A 45 1.12 3.10 12.48
CA TRP A 45 0.13 3.75 11.64
C TRP A 45 -1.00 4.32 12.49
N PRO A 46 -1.28 5.64 12.43
CA PRO A 46 -0.49 6.65 11.70
C PRO A 46 0.93 6.82 12.25
N ILE A 47 1.80 7.43 11.45
CA ILE A 47 3.15 7.82 11.86
C ILE A 47 3.05 9.10 12.68
N LEU A 48 3.68 9.11 13.85
CA LEU A 48 3.61 10.23 14.77
C LEU A 48 4.92 11.03 14.81
N ASN A 49 4.80 12.30 15.16
CA ASN A 49 5.89 13.15 15.59
C ASN A 49 6.29 12.83 17.05
N PRO A 50 7.47 13.29 17.52
CA PRO A 50 7.87 13.10 18.92
C PRO A 50 6.91 13.72 19.95
N ASP A 51 6.12 14.71 19.57
CA ASP A 51 5.09 15.36 20.39
C ASP A 51 3.75 14.63 20.40
N GLY A 52 3.65 13.47 19.68
CA GLY A 52 2.44 12.68 19.56
C GLY A 52 1.46 13.16 18.48
N SER A 53 1.71 14.26 17.79
CA SER A 53 0.88 14.70 16.66
C SER A 53 1.10 13.81 15.44
N VAL A 54 0.08 13.71 14.57
CA VAL A 54 0.17 12.91 13.33
C VAL A 54 1.11 13.58 12.35
N LYS A 55 2.18 12.89 11.96
CA LYS A 55 3.11 13.29 10.90
C LYS A 55 2.63 12.83 9.53
N ILE A 56 2.29 11.56 9.41
CA ILE A 56 1.74 10.96 8.19
C ILE A 56 0.62 10.01 8.60
N GLY A 57 -0.55 10.21 8.04
CA GLY A 57 -1.73 9.37 8.25
C GLY A 57 -2.63 9.39 7.03
N ARG A 58 -3.90 9.06 7.23
CA ARG A 58 -4.90 9.01 6.16
C ARG A 58 -4.95 10.29 5.33
N LYS A 59 -4.87 11.48 5.96
CA LYS A 59 -4.89 12.77 5.25
C LYS A 59 -3.78 12.89 4.20
N GLN A 60 -2.58 12.44 4.51
CA GLN A 60 -1.45 12.48 3.57
C GLN A 60 -1.59 11.43 2.46
N LEU A 61 -2.28 10.32 2.71
CA LEU A 61 -2.67 9.37 1.66
C LEU A 61 -3.74 10.00 0.74
N GLU A 62 -4.73 10.70 1.28
CA GLU A 62 -5.71 11.44 0.49
C GLU A 62 -5.03 12.44 -0.45
N ASP A 63 -4.10 13.23 0.07
CA ASP A 63 -3.32 14.19 -0.73
C ASP A 63 -2.48 13.48 -1.81
N TYR A 64 -1.96 12.29 -1.51
CA TYR A 64 -1.21 11.48 -2.47
C TYR A 64 -2.09 10.94 -3.60
N PHE A 65 -3.32 10.49 -3.31
CA PHE A 65 -4.23 9.93 -4.31
C PHE A 65 -5.10 10.99 -5.02
N ALA A 66 -5.25 12.19 -4.47
CA ALA A 66 -6.10 13.24 -5.06
C ALA A 66 -5.82 13.51 -6.54
N PRO A 67 -4.56 13.67 -7.01
CA PRO A 67 -4.29 13.90 -8.44
C PRO A 67 -4.76 12.75 -9.34
N TRP A 68 -4.70 11.51 -8.84
CA TRP A 68 -5.16 10.31 -9.55
C TRP A 68 -6.69 10.25 -9.63
N GLY A 69 -7.37 10.65 -8.55
CA GLY A 69 -8.81 10.81 -8.53
C GLY A 69 -9.28 11.89 -9.53
N GLU A 70 -8.53 12.98 -9.66
CA GLU A 70 -8.83 14.02 -10.67
C GLU A 70 -8.68 13.50 -12.11
N LEU A 71 -7.74 12.59 -12.38
CA LEU A 71 -7.67 11.92 -13.69
C LEU A 71 -8.91 11.07 -13.95
N ARG A 72 -9.37 10.31 -12.95
CA ARG A 72 -10.60 9.50 -13.07
C ARG A 72 -11.81 10.38 -13.39
N LYS A 73 -11.97 11.53 -12.72
CA LYS A 73 -13.05 12.49 -13.00
C LYS A 73 -13.00 13.06 -14.43
N LYS A 74 -11.81 13.12 -15.05
CA LYS A 74 -11.63 13.52 -16.44
C LYS A 74 -11.87 12.37 -17.44
N GLY A 75 -12.31 11.18 -16.97
CA GLY A 75 -12.53 10.00 -17.79
C GLY A 75 -11.27 9.25 -18.21
N ILE A 76 -10.11 9.58 -17.63
CA ILE A 76 -8.84 8.89 -17.91
C ILE A 76 -8.74 7.66 -17.01
N GLY A 77 -8.40 6.50 -17.59
CA GLY A 77 -8.18 5.26 -16.83
C GLY A 77 -7.02 5.39 -15.85
N VAL A 78 -7.23 4.96 -14.60
CA VAL A 78 -6.17 4.83 -13.59
C VAL A 78 -6.26 3.45 -12.95
N HIS A 79 -5.13 2.81 -12.77
CA HIS A 79 -5.00 1.53 -12.08
C HIS A 79 -3.85 1.57 -11.07
N CYS A 80 -4.08 1.09 -9.86
CA CYS A 80 -3.01 0.89 -8.90
C CYS A 80 -2.34 -0.46 -9.19
N GLY A 81 -1.25 -0.43 -9.96
CA GLY A 81 -0.55 -1.65 -10.41
C GLY A 81 0.16 -2.40 -9.31
N GLU A 82 0.53 -1.71 -8.22
CA GLU A 82 1.23 -2.31 -7.09
C GLU A 82 0.85 -1.65 -5.77
N THR A 83 0.54 -2.46 -4.76
CA THR A 83 0.40 -2.06 -3.36
C THR A 83 0.74 -3.22 -2.43
N GLY A 84 1.12 -2.94 -1.20
CA GLY A 84 1.47 -3.94 -0.19
C GLY A 84 2.61 -3.52 0.72
N CYS A 85 2.94 -4.36 1.68
CA CYS A 85 4.06 -4.13 2.60
C CYS A 85 5.00 -5.33 2.65
N PHE A 86 6.29 -5.03 2.69
CA PHE A 86 7.33 -6.03 2.94
C PHE A 86 7.10 -6.71 4.29
N ASN A 87 7.43 -7.98 4.38
CA ASN A 87 7.13 -8.85 5.53
C ASN A 87 7.86 -8.47 6.84
N ARG A 88 8.64 -7.40 6.86
CA ARG A 88 9.28 -6.85 8.05
C ARG A 88 8.45 -5.75 8.73
N THR A 89 7.49 -5.17 8.02
CA THR A 89 6.53 -4.25 8.62
C THR A 89 5.62 -5.03 9.57
N PRO A 90 5.43 -4.60 10.82
CA PRO A 90 4.52 -5.26 11.74
C PRO A 90 3.12 -5.44 11.15
N HIS A 91 2.53 -6.63 11.33
CA HIS A 91 1.31 -7.03 10.64
C HIS A 91 0.13 -6.09 10.89
N GLU A 92 -0.11 -5.70 12.16
CA GLU A 92 -1.22 -4.80 12.50
C GLU A 92 -1.02 -3.40 11.90
N VAL A 93 0.22 -2.92 11.82
CA VAL A 93 0.56 -1.64 11.13
C VAL A 93 0.28 -1.76 9.64
N PHE A 94 0.67 -2.87 9.02
CA PHE A 94 0.38 -3.15 7.61
C PHE A 94 -1.13 -3.16 7.35
N LEU A 95 -1.90 -3.91 8.14
CA LEU A 95 -3.36 -4.01 7.94
C LEU A 95 -4.04 -2.65 8.06
N ALA A 96 -3.70 -1.86 9.09
CA ALA A 96 -4.28 -0.55 9.30
C ALA A 96 -3.96 0.43 8.16
N TRP A 97 -2.69 0.45 7.69
CA TRP A 97 -2.27 1.25 6.55
C TRP A 97 -2.95 0.79 5.25
N MET A 98 -3.00 -0.51 5.01
CA MET A 98 -3.59 -1.10 3.81
C MET A 98 -5.09 -0.83 3.73
N GLU A 99 -5.81 -0.86 4.85
CA GLU A 99 -7.22 -0.51 4.90
C GLU A 99 -7.47 0.92 4.42
N ASP A 100 -6.68 1.89 4.90
CA ASP A 100 -6.77 3.28 4.43
C ASP A 100 -6.45 3.41 2.94
N VAL A 101 -5.43 2.71 2.44
CA VAL A 101 -5.06 2.71 1.02
C VAL A 101 -6.20 2.17 0.16
N LEU A 102 -6.75 0.99 0.51
CA LEU A 102 -7.82 0.34 -0.26
C LEU A 102 -9.10 1.17 -0.26
N ASP A 103 -9.45 1.76 0.89
CA ASP A 103 -10.61 2.64 1.01
C ASP A 103 -10.49 3.87 0.10
N LEU A 104 -9.32 4.49 0.05
CA LEU A 104 -9.05 5.64 -0.83
C LEU A 104 -9.05 5.26 -2.32
N LEU A 105 -8.49 4.11 -2.68
CA LEU A 105 -8.54 3.61 -4.06
C LEU A 105 -9.99 3.37 -4.50
N LYS A 106 -10.80 2.74 -3.64
CA LYS A 106 -12.23 2.53 -3.86
C LYS A 106 -12.99 3.85 -3.98
N MET A 107 -12.72 4.82 -3.11
CA MET A 107 -13.35 6.16 -3.14
C MET A 107 -13.08 6.90 -4.46
N HIS A 108 -11.90 6.69 -5.05
CA HIS A 108 -11.52 7.29 -6.34
C HIS A 108 -11.86 6.41 -7.55
N ASP A 109 -12.55 5.29 -7.38
CA ASP A 109 -12.86 4.32 -8.45
C ASP A 109 -11.58 3.86 -9.18
N ILE A 110 -10.52 3.51 -8.42
CA ILE A 110 -9.24 3.03 -8.92
C ILE A 110 -9.11 1.54 -8.59
N GLY A 111 -9.09 0.69 -9.61
CA GLY A 111 -8.78 -0.73 -9.44
C GLY A 111 -7.35 -0.95 -8.99
N TRP A 112 -7.07 -2.04 -8.29
CA TRP A 112 -5.78 -2.29 -7.67
C TRP A 112 -5.30 -3.73 -7.83
N ALA A 113 -3.98 -3.92 -7.68
CA ALA A 113 -3.33 -5.22 -7.59
C ALA A 113 -2.40 -5.28 -6.37
N LEU A 114 -2.49 -6.38 -5.62
CA LEU A 114 -1.55 -6.65 -4.53
C LEU A 114 -0.18 -7.03 -5.12
N TRP A 115 0.86 -6.40 -4.64
CA TRP A 115 2.22 -6.86 -4.85
C TRP A 115 2.70 -7.57 -3.57
N ASN A 116 2.81 -8.93 -3.58
CA ASN A 116 2.42 -9.86 -4.63
C ASN A 116 1.34 -10.82 -4.09
N PHE A 117 0.85 -11.77 -4.88
CA PHE A 117 -0.08 -12.78 -4.39
C PHE A 117 0.61 -13.76 -3.43
N ARG A 118 1.81 -14.23 -3.78
CA ARG A 118 2.61 -15.17 -3.01
C ARG A 118 4.04 -14.67 -2.84
N GLY A 119 4.56 -14.70 -1.60
CA GLY A 119 5.90 -14.22 -1.27
C GLY A 119 5.88 -13.05 -0.29
N SER A 120 6.99 -12.36 -0.11
CA SER A 120 7.25 -11.45 1.03
C SER A 120 6.29 -10.27 1.21
N PHE A 121 5.47 -9.95 0.23
CA PHE A 121 4.39 -8.95 0.30
C PHE A 121 3.01 -9.60 0.21
N GLY A 122 2.96 -10.91 0.01
CA GLY A 122 1.76 -11.62 -0.40
C GLY A 122 0.82 -12.03 0.72
N VAL A 123 -0.36 -12.46 0.29
CA VAL A 123 -1.37 -13.11 1.14
C VAL A 123 -1.01 -14.56 1.44
N LEU A 124 -0.20 -15.20 0.56
CA LEU A 124 0.34 -16.54 0.76
C LEU A 124 1.86 -16.50 0.95
N ASP A 125 2.35 -17.35 1.85
CA ASP A 125 3.77 -17.62 2.10
C ASP A 125 4.63 -16.35 2.31
N SER A 126 4.07 -15.34 2.98
CA SER A 126 4.78 -14.07 3.17
C SER A 126 5.92 -14.16 4.18
N ASP A 127 5.98 -15.22 5.00
CA ASP A 127 6.98 -15.44 6.05
C ASP A 127 7.08 -14.30 7.10
N ARG A 128 5.98 -13.56 7.30
CA ARG A 128 5.86 -12.63 8.45
C ARG A 128 5.97 -13.41 9.75
N LYS A 129 6.67 -12.84 10.74
CA LYS A 129 6.90 -13.52 12.01
C LYS A 129 5.77 -13.34 13.01
N ASP A 130 4.91 -12.37 12.78
CA ASP A 130 3.82 -11.93 13.65
C ASP A 130 2.43 -12.27 13.09
N VAL A 131 2.35 -13.26 12.18
CA VAL A 131 1.10 -13.77 11.61
C VAL A 131 0.86 -15.21 12.07
N ALA A 132 -0.34 -15.48 12.57
CA ALA A 132 -0.84 -16.84 12.74
C ALA A 132 -1.42 -17.32 11.40
N TYR A 133 -0.64 -18.13 10.69
CA TYR A 133 -1.04 -18.66 9.38
C TYR A 133 -2.02 -19.82 9.50
N GLU A 134 -2.90 -19.92 8.51
CA GLU A 134 -3.72 -21.10 8.25
C GLU A 134 -3.10 -21.93 7.12
N ASP A 135 -3.30 -23.25 7.17
CA ASP A 135 -2.98 -24.09 6.00
C ASP A 135 -4.00 -23.86 4.88
N PHE A 136 -3.50 -23.58 3.70
CA PHE A 136 -4.30 -23.47 2.49
C PHE A 136 -3.63 -24.27 1.37
N HIS A 137 -4.03 -25.54 1.23
CA HIS A 137 -3.45 -26.47 0.26
C HIS A 137 -1.91 -26.57 0.33
N GLY A 138 -1.36 -26.63 1.53
CA GLY A 138 0.09 -26.68 1.79
C GLY A 138 0.80 -25.32 1.74
N HIS A 139 0.06 -24.21 1.65
CA HIS A 139 0.57 -22.84 1.71
C HIS A 139 0.18 -22.15 3.03
N LYS A 140 1.00 -21.22 3.47
CA LYS A 140 0.75 -20.39 4.65
C LYS A 140 -0.14 -19.21 4.29
N LEU A 141 -1.44 -19.27 4.60
CA LEU A 141 -2.40 -18.21 4.32
C LEU A 141 -2.46 -17.19 5.46
N ASP A 142 -2.31 -15.92 5.14
CA ASP A 142 -2.65 -14.80 6.01
C ASP A 142 -4.14 -14.48 5.91
N ARG A 143 -4.94 -15.07 6.83
CA ARG A 143 -6.39 -14.92 6.84
C ARG A 143 -6.85 -13.50 7.08
N LYS A 144 -6.18 -12.75 7.97
CA LYS A 144 -6.55 -11.37 8.26
C LYS A 144 -6.37 -10.48 7.02
N LEU A 145 -5.23 -10.64 6.33
CA LEU A 145 -4.99 -9.92 5.08
C LEU A 145 -6.01 -10.31 4.01
N LEU A 146 -6.29 -11.61 3.81
CA LEU A 146 -7.28 -12.04 2.84
C LEU A 146 -8.66 -11.41 3.11
N ASN A 147 -9.12 -11.44 4.36
CA ASN A 147 -10.41 -10.85 4.74
C ASN A 147 -10.44 -9.33 4.46
N LEU A 148 -9.33 -8.63 4.72
CA LEU A 148 -9.21 -7.21 4.39
C LEU A 148 -9.33 -6.98 2.87
N LEU A 149 -8.58 -7.76 2.05
CA LEU A 149 -8.61 -7.63 0.59
C LEU A 149 -10.00 -7.91 0.00
N GLN A 150 -10.76 -8.86 0.58
CA GLN A 150 -12.10 -9.22 0.13
C GLN A 150 -13.19 -8.18 0.47
N LYS A 151 -12.90 -7.23 1.37
CA LYS A 151 -13.81 -6.14 1.75
C LYS A 151 -13.87 -5.06 0.66
N TYR A 152 -12.84 -4.93 -0.15
CA TYR A 152 -12.65 -3.89 -1.16
C TYR A 152 -12.63 -4.43 -2.58
#